data_2bb131f9d4ddafd65f0c6e753ac18861
#
_entry.id   2bb131f9d4ddafd65f0c6e753ac18861
#
_cell.length_a   1.000
_cell.length_b   1.000
_cell.length_c   1.000
_cell.angle_alpha   90.00
_cell.angle_beta   90.00
_cell.angle_gamma   90.00
#
_symmetry.space_group_name_H-M   'P 1'
#
loop_
_entity.id
_entity.type
_entity.pdbx_description
1 polymer ?
#
loop_
_entity_poly.entity_id
_entity_poly.type
_entity_poly.pdbx_seq_one_letter_code
_entity_poly.pdbx_strand_id
1 'polypeptide(L)'
;MRFTKMQGAGNDYIYLNGFEKLPADLSALSRRMSDRHFGIGADGIVVIMPSDHCDFRMRMFNADGTEAEMCGNASRCIGKYVYDKGLTSKTQLTLETLAGIKHLILDVKNGTVSRVSVDMGNPILSAPKIPVNTSLSEIISYPLEIENNKFNITCVSMGNPHTVIFLNEMERYDLHHIGALIEHHELFPKRTNVEFVEILSPDHLKMRVWERGTGETLACGTGACASLVAAVLNGKANRKAVLHLLGGNLDIEWNEKNDRVYMTGEAVTVFEGEWNNNI
;
A
#
# COMPACT_ATOMS: atom_id res chain seq x y z
N MET A 1 4.11 27.80 -4.70
CA MET A 1 3.22 26.66 -4.96
C MET A 1 2.83 26.05 -3.62
N ARG A 2 1.51 25.95 -3.34
CA ARG A 2 1.03 25.37 -2.08
C ARG A 2 1.13 23.85 -2.11
N PHE A 3 1.39 23.26 -0.96
CA PHE A 3 1.40 21.82 -0.78
C PHE A 3 0.85 21.42 0.59
N THR A 4 0.44 20.16 0.70
CA THR A 4 0.04 19.55 1.96
C THR A 4 0.90 18.29 2.18
N LYS A 5 1.61 18.20 3.30
CA LYS A 5 2.30 16.99 3.71
C LYS A 5 1.32 16.09 4.43
N MET A 6 1.17 14.85 3.95
CA MET A 6 0.27 13.87 4.56
C MET A 6 0.96 12.51 4.65
N GLN A 7 0.46 11.66 5.55
CA GLN A 7 0.92 10.29 5.69
C GLN A 7 -0.26 9.34 5.97
N GLY A 8 -0.10 8.09 5.55
CA GLY A 8 -0.96 6.97 5.90
C GLY A 8 -0.11 5.78 6.33
N ALA A 9 -0.18 5.42 7.62
CA ALA A 9 0.63 4.36 8.21
C ALA A 9 2.15 4.55 7.99
N GLY A 10 2.66 5.79 8.17
CA GLY A 10 4.07 6.13 8.04
C GLY A 10 4.57 6.34 6.60
N ASN A 11 3.79 5.96 5.59
CA ASN A 11 4.13 6.25 4.19
C ASN A 11 3.71 7.69 3.86
N ASP A 12 4.68 8.57 3.65
CA ASP A 12 4.52 10.02 3.65
C ASP A 12 4.76 10.64 2.28
N TYR A 13 3.79 11.42 1.79
CA TYR A 13 3.84 12.11 0.50
C TYR A 13 3.54 13.60 0.61
N ILE A 14 3.96 14.35 -0.40
CA ILE A 14 3.62 15.75 -0.61
C ILE A 14 2.48 15.81 -1.62
N TYR A 15 1.33 16.33 -1.19
CA TYR A 15 0.11 16.41 -2.00
C TYR A 15 0.00 17.77 -2.65
N LEU A 16 -0.21 17.77 -3.96
CA LEU A 16 -0.33 18.97 -4.80
C LEU A 16 -1.72 19.02 -5.43
N ASN A 17 -2.29 20.23 -5.45
CA ASN A 17 -3.55 20.50 -6.10
C ASN A 17 -3.34 20.67 -7.61
N GLY A 18 -3.69 19.67 -8.40
CA GLY A 18 -3.58 19.68 -9.87
C GLY A 18 -4.67 20.49 -10.58
N PHE A 19 -5.61 21.10 -9.86
CA PHE A 19 -6.52 22.11 -10.38
C PHE A 19 -5.86 23.49 -10.48
N GLU A 20 -4.68 23.65 -9.85
CA GLU A 20 -3.84 24.84 -9.94
C GLU A 20 -2.71 24.62 -10.96
N LYS A 21 -2.03 25.70 -11.35
CA LYS A 21 -0.89 25.61 -12.27
C LYS A 21 0.30 24.96 -11.58
N LEU A 22 0.73 23.83 -12.11
CA LEU A 22 1.92 23.09 -11.66
C LEU A 22 3.04 23.14 -12.73
N PRO A 23 4.30 22.90 -12.36
CA PRO A 23 5.40 22.69 -13.30
C PRO A 23 5.11 21.53 -14.25
N ALA A 24 5.59 21.63 -15.50
CA ALA A 24 5.38 20.58 -16.51
C ALA A 24 6.12 19.28 -16.17
N ASP A 25 7.33 19.38 -15.61
CA ASP A 25 8.14 18.21 -15.21
C ASP A 25 7.88 17.84 -13.75
N LEU A 26 6.87 16.99 -13.53
CA LEU A 26 6.52 16.47 -12.21
C LEU A 26 7.56 15.48 -11.68
N SER A 27 8.28 14.77 -12.56
CA SER A 27 9.36 13.86 -12.18
C SER A 27 10.53 14.62 -11.53
N ALA A 28 11.00 15.70 -12.17
CA ALA A 28 12.03 16.56 -11.59
C ALA A 28 11.54 17.27 -10.32
N LEU A 29 10.27 17.68 -10.28
CA LEU A 29 9.65 18.27 -9.09
C LEU A 29 9.66 17.28 -7.92
N SER A 30 9.31 16.01 -8.17
CA SER A 30 9.33 14.98 -7.15
C SER A 30 10.71 14.80 -6.54
N ARG A 31 11.74 14.65 -7.36
CA ARG A 31 13.13 14.51 -6.86
C ARG A 31 13.53 15.66 -5.96
N ARG A 32 13.18 16.89 -6.32
CA ARG A 32 13.56 18.09 -5.54
C ARG A 32 12.76 18.21 -4.25
N MET A 33 11.45 18.07 -4.31
CA MET A 33 10.59 18.24 -3.12
C MET A 33 10.76 17.09 -2.12
N SER A 34 11.01 15.87 -2.62
CA SER A 34 11.10 14.67 -1.78
C SER A 34 12.44 14.51 -1.06
N ASP A 35 13.49 15.24 -1.46
CA ASP A 35 14.78 15.19 -0.77
C ASP A 35 14.61 15.57 0.70
N ARG A 36 15.06 14.69 1.61
CA ARG A 36 14.86 14.84 3.06
C ARG A 36 15.83 15.83 3.71
N HIS A 37 16.84 16.27 2.98
CA HIS A 37 17.86 17.22 3.46
C HIS A 37 17.74 18.59 2.79
N PHE A 38 17.41 18.62 1.49
CA PHE A 38 17.40 19.84 0.68
C PHE A 38 15.99 20.21 0.18
N GLY A 39 15.01 19.35 0.39
CA GLY A 39 13.61 19.56 0.04
C GLY A 39 12.70 19.61 1.25
N ILE A 40 11.44 19.23 1.03
CA ILE A 40 10.43 19.05 2.09
C ILE A 40 10.65 17.69 2.79
N GLY A 41 11.15 16.71 2.03
CA GLY A 41 11.35 15.34 2.48
C GLY A 41 10.07 14.51 2.44
N ALA A 42 10.04 13.48 1.61
CA ALA A 42 8.90 12.55 1.49
C ALA A 42 9.31 11.29 0.70
N ASP A 43 8.43 10.29 0.67
CA ASP A 43 8.54 9.13 -0.23
C ASP A 43 8.25 9.52 -1.69
N GLY A 44 7.68 10.71 -1.92
CA GLY A 44 7.36 11.22 -3.24
C GLY A 44 6.34 12.37 -3.22
N ILE A 45 5.81 12.67 -4.40
CA ILE A 45 4.69 13.61 -4.56
C ILE A 45 3.44 12.89 -5.09
N VAL A 46 2.28 13.38 -4.71
CA VAL A 46 0.97 12.97 -5.22
C VAL A 46 0.25 14.19 -5.77
N VAL A 47 -0.15 14.13 -7.03
CA VAL A 47 -0.91 15.19 -7.71
C VAL A 47 -2.36 14.75 -7.84
N ILE A 48 -3.28 15.54 -7.28
CA ILE A 48 -4.72 15.32 -7.36
C ILE A 48 -5.25 16.13 -8.54
N MET A 49 -5.73 15.47 -9.57
CA MET A 49 -6.13 16.08 -10.83
C MET A 49 -7.63 15.91 -11.11
N PRO A 50 -8.23 16.74 -11.99
CA PRO A 50 -9.52 16.44 -12.57
C PRO A 50 -9.48 15.13 -13.37
N SER A 51 -10.63 14.46 -13.46
CA SER A 51 -10.84 13.27 -14.28
C SER A 51 -12.10 13.44 -15.12
N ASP A 52 -12.09 12.91 -16.35
CA ASP A 52 -13.27 12.90 -17.22
C ASP A 52 -14.22 11.73 -16.90
N HIS A 53 -13.76 10.75 -16.12
CA HIS A 53 -14.47 9.50 -15.87
C HIS A 53 -14.72 9.20 -14.39
N CYS A 54 -13.99 9.86 -13.50
CA CYS A 54 -14.04 9.67 -12.05
C CYS A 54 -14.20 11.01 -11.33
N ASP A 55 -14.40 10.96 -10.01
CA ASP A 55 -14.45 12.20 -9.23
C ASP A 55 -13.09 12.92 -9.23
N PHE A 56 -11.99 12.14 -9.15
CA PHE A 56 -10.62 12.65 -9.18
C PHE A 56 -9.69 11.66 -9.89
N ARG A 57 -8.51 12.15 -10.30
CA ARG A 57 -7.40 11.37 -10.83
C ARG A 57 -6.16 11.55 -9.97
N MET A 58 -5.46 10.46 -9.69
CA MET A 58 -4.17 10.43 -9.03
C MET A 58 -3.05 10.29 -10.04
N ARG A 59 -2.04 11.15 -9.95
CA ARG A 59 -0.69 10.85 -10.43
C ARG A 59 0.26 10.88 -9.24
N MET A 60 1.15 9.91 -9.15
CA MET A 60 2.12 9.88 -8.07
C MET A 60 3.52 9.57 -8.61
N PHE A 61 4.50 10.22 -8.01
CA PHE A 61 5.90 10.06 -8.36
C PHE A 61 6.69 9.76 -7.09
N ASN A 62 7.49 8.71 -7.16
CA ASN A 62 8.41 8.36 -6.08
C ASN A 62 9.50 9.43 -5.91
N ALA A 63 10.26 9.37 -4.81
CA ALA A 63 11.34 10.32 -4.54
C ALA A 63 12.44 10.33 -5.62
N ASP A 64 12.63 9.23 -6.36
CA ASP A 64 13.54 9.13 -7.50
C ASP A 64 12.98 9.73 -8.80
N GLY A 65 11.72 10.18 -8.79
CA GLY A 65 10.99 10.75 -9.92
C GLY A 65 10.31 9.73 -10.83
N THR A 66 10.35 8.45 -10.53
CA THR A 66 9.59 7.43 -11.28
C THR A 66 8.10 7.56 -10.98
N GLU A 67 7.25 7.47 -12.02
CA GLU A 67 5.79 7.48 -11.84
C GLU A 67 5.32 6.10 -11.39
N ALA A 68 4.57 6.04 -10.30
CA ALA A 68 4.01 4.82 -9.75
C ALA A 68 2.53 4.67 -10.13
N GLU A 69 2.08 3.42 -10.27
CA GLU A 69 0.74 3.13 -10.76
C GLU A 69 -0.35 3.43 -9.73
N MET A 70 -0.13 3.12 -8.46
CA MET A 70 -1.06 3.32 -7.35
C MET A 70 -0.39 3.05 -6.01
N CYS A 71 -0.85 3.73 -4.97
CA CYS A 71 -0.54 3.43 -3.57
C CYS A 71 -1.81 3.54 -2.73
N GLY A 72 -2.16 2.48 -2.01
CA GLY A 72 -3.36 2.45 -1.17
C GLY A 72 -3.30 3.47 -0.01
N ASN A 73 -2.11 3.70 0.56
CA ASN A 73 -1.90 4.72 1.59
C ASN A 73 -2.13 6.12 1.03
N ALA A 74 -1.57 6.41 -0.15
CA ALA A 74 -1.79 7.68 -0.85
C ALA A 74 -3.24 7.88 -1.25
N SER A 75 -3.95 6.84 -1.69
CA SER A 75 -5.38 6.92 -2.03
C SER A 75 -6.23 7.33 -0.82
N ARG A 76 -5.93 6.83 0.39
CA ARG A 76 -6.62 7.26 1.61
C ARG A 76 -6.40 8.75 1.90
N CYS A 77 -5.16 9.20 1.76
CA CYS A 77 -4.81 10.62 1.94
C CYS A 77 -5.51 11.51 0.91
N ILE A 78 -5.65 11.07 -0.37
CA ILE A 78 -6.44 11.79 -1.37
C ILE A 78 -7.89 11.95 -0.91
N GLY A 79 -8.54 10.86 -0.47
CA GLY A 79 -9.91 10.91 0.02
C GLY A 79 -10.10 11.96 1.12
N LYS A 80 -9.19 11.97 2.10
CA LYS A 80 -9.17 13.00 3.15
C LYS A 80 -8.91 14.39 2.59
N TYR A 81 -7.90 14.55 1.75
CA TYR A 81 -7.52 15.84 1.18
C TYR A 81 -8.70 16.52 0.46
N VAL A 82 -9.34 15.80 -0.47
CA VAL A 82 -10.39 16.40 -1.31
C VAL A 82 -11.63 16.79 -0.52
N TYR A 83 -11.96 16.03 0.54
CA TYR A 83 -13.08 16.34 1.41
C TYR A 83 -12.75 17.51 2.35
N ASP A 84 -11.65 17.41 3.10
CA ASP A 84 -11.28 18.42 4.13
C ASP A 84 -10.92 19.77 3.50
N LYS A 85 -10.44 19.79 2.24
CA LYS A 85 -10.20 21.03 1.45
C LYS A 85 -11.44 21.56 0.73
N GLY A 86 -12.60 20.92 0.87
CA GLY A 86 -13.85 21.36 0.25
C GLY A 86 -13.89 21.20 -1.27
N LEU A 87 -13.05 20.36 -1.87
CA LEU A 87 -13.11 20.05 -3.30
C LEU A 87 -14.31 19.15 -3.62
N THR A 88 -14.86 18.48 -2.61
CA THR A 88 -16.09 17.68 -2.70
C THR A 88 -16.78 17.58 -1.34
N SER A 89 -18.11 17.35 -1.37
CA SER A 89 -18.89 16.96 -0.18
C SER A 89 -19.29 15.48 -0.17
N LYS A 90 -18.89 14.73 -1.21
CA LYS A 90 -19.21 13.30 -1.31
C LYS A 90 -18.38 12.50 -0.31
N THR A 91 -18.99 11.49 0.30
CA THR A 91 -18.33 10.51 1.18
C THR A 91 -18.03 9.19 0.49
N GLN A 92 -18.47 9.02 -0.76
CA GLN A 92 -18.10 7.92 -1.64
C GLN A 92 -17.52 8.51 -2.91
N LEU A 93 -16.30 8.12 -3.25
CA LEU A 93 -15.53 8.71 -4.35
C LEU A 93 -15.01 7.63 -5.28
N THR A 94 -14.85 8.00 -6.53
CA THR A 94 -14.09 7.25 -7.52
C THR A 94 -12.77 7.96 -7.81
N LEU A 95 -11.67 7.21 -7.81
CA LEU A 95 -10.32 7.70 -8.04
C LEU A 95 -9.71 6.97 -9.24
N GLU A 96 -9.45 7.71 -10.31
CA GLU A 96 -8.71 7.21 -11.46
C GLU A 96 -7.23 7.07 -11.11
N THR A 97 -6.66 5.89 -11.36
CA THR A 97 -5.23 5.59 -11.18
C THR A 97 -4.69 4.81 -12.37
N LEU A 98 -3.38 4.70 -12.54
CA LEU A 98 -2.78 3.87 -13.58
C LEU A 98 -3.05 2.37 -13.37
N ALA A 99 -3.36 1.96 -12.12
CA ALA A 99 -3.80 0.60 -11.77
C ALA A 99 -5.34 0.44 -11.80
N GLY A 100 -6.05 1.29 -12.57
CA GLY A 100 -7.51 1.27 -12.69
C GLY A 100 -8.23 2.13 -11.66
N ILE A 101 -9.56 2.07 -11.70
CA ILE A 101 -10.44 2.88 -10.84
C ILE A 101 -10.47 2.29 -9.43
N LYS A 102 -10.29 3.14 -8.43
CA LYS A 102 -10.44 2.79 -7.01
C LYS A 102 -11.68 3.47 -6.43
N HIS A 103 -12.42 2.73 -5.60
CA HIS A 103 -13.55 3.27 -4.86
C HIS A 103 -13.11 3.55 -3.43
N LEU A 104 -13.39 4.77 -2.97
CA LEU A 104 -13.06 5.24 -1.62
C LEU A 104 -14.36 5.50 -0.85
N ILE A 105 -14.38 5.10 0.43
CA ILE A 105 -15.46 5.42 1.37
C ILE A 105 -14.85 6.20 2.53
N LEU A 106 -15.34 7.40 2.76
CA LEU A 106 -14.82 8.33 3.76
C LEU A 106 -15.65 8.21 5.05
N ASP A 107 -14.99 7.96 6.18
CA ASP A 107 -15.59 8.06 7.52
C ASP A 107 -15.38 9.49 8.03
N VAL A 108 -16.45 10.28 8.01
CA VAL A 108 -16.42 11.70 8.41
C VAL A 108 -16.89 11.84 9.85
N LYS A 109 -16.06 12.46 10.69
CA LYS A 109 -16.37 12.79 12.08
C LYS A 109 -16.09 14.27 12.33
N ASN A 110 -17.05 14.96 12.93
CA ASN A 110 -16.92 16.39 13.23
C ASN A 110 -16.50 17.26 12.03
N GLY A 111 -17.02 16.93 10.82
CA GLY A 111 -16.73 17.69 9.60
C GLY A 111 -15.38 17.41 8.95
N THR A 112 -14.60 16.46 9.45
CA THR A 112 -13.31 16.05 8.88
C THR A 112 -13.26 14.53 8.66
N VAL A 113 -12.49 14.08 7.68
CA VAL A 113 -12.28 12.65 7.43
C VAL A 113 -11.35 12.07 8.48
N SER A 114 -11.84 11.08 9.22
CA SER A 114 -11.06 10.33 10.23
C SER A 114 -10.39 9.10 9.65
N ARG A 115 -11.10 8.35 8.81
CA ARG A 115 -10.61 7.11 8.19
C ARG A 115 -11.11 7.01 6.75
N VAL A 116 -10.41 6.26 5.93
CA VAL A 116 -10.79 6.01 4.54
C VAL A 116 -10.67 4.51 4.24
N SER A 117 -11.72 3.93 3.69
CA SER A 117 -11.72 2.59 3.14
C SER A 117 -11.46 2.65 1.63
N VAL A 118 -10.54 1.83 1.16
CA VAL A 118 -10.18 1.68 -0.25
C VAL A 118 -10.57 0.28 -0.70
N ASP A 119 -11.30 0.20 -1.80
CA ASP A 119 -11.55 -1.07 -2.48
C ASP A 119 -10.29 -1.47 -3.26
N MET A 120 -9.59 -2.48 -2.77
CA MET A 120 -8.33 -2.96 -3.32
C MET A 120 -8.51 -3.97 -4.48
N GLY A 121 -9.75 -4.41 -4.74
CA GLY A 121 -10.08 -5.41 -5.77
C GLY A 121 -10.10 -6.83 -5.24
N ASN A 122 -10.16 -7.79 -6.16
CA ASN A 122 -10.15 -9.22 -5.84
C ASN A 122 -8.71 -9.71 -5.71
N PRO A 123 -8.42 -10.62 -4.77
CA PRO A 123 -7.12 -11.27 -4.70
C PRO A 123 -6.93 -12.23 -5.87
N ILE A 124 -5.73 -12.30 -6.40
CA ILE A 124 -5.35 -13.26 -7.44
C ILE A 124 -4.53 -14.36 -6.79
N LEU A 125 -5.03 -15.60 -6.85
CA LEU A 125 -4.39 -16.78 -6.27
C LEU A 125 -3.67 -17.64 -7.31
N SER A 126 -4.02 -17.49 -8.58
CA SER A 126 -3.43 -18.23 -9.70
C SER A 126 -1.91 -17.99 -9.79
N ALA A 127 -1.11 -19.01 -9.54
CA ALA A 127 0.35 -18.94 -9.54
C ALA A 127 0.95 -18.33 -10.83
N PRO A 128 0.48 -18.67 -12.05
CA PRO A 128 0.97 -18.03 -13.27
C PRO A 128 0.67 -16.54 -13.35
N LYS A 129 -0.41 -16.07 -12.71
CA LYS A 129 -0.82 -14.64 -12.71
C LYS A 129 -0.12 -13.83 -11.61
N ILE A 130 0.44 -14.48 -10.57
CA ILE A 130 1.16 -13.80 -9.45
C ILE A 130 2.51 -13.21 -9.88
N PRO A 131 3.38 -13.62 -10.77
CA PRO A 131 3.79 -14.88 -11.38
C PRO A 131 4.74 -15.70 -10.50
N VAL A 132 4.41 -16.96 -10.28
CA VAL A 132 5.27 -17.92 -9.57
C VAL A 132 5.66 -19.04 -10.54
N ASN A 133 6.95 -19.38 -10.58
CA ASN A 133 7.50 -20.42 -11.45
C ASN A 133 7.25 -21.83 -10.85
N THR A 134 6.06 -22.38 -11.11
CA THR A 134 5.62 -23.68 -10.57
C THR A 134 4.61 -24.33 -11.50
N SER A 135 4.45 -25.65 -11.39
CA SER A 135 3.37 -26.39 -12.05
C SER A 135 2.06 -26.41 -11.27
N LEU A 136 2.05 -25.89 -10.03
CA LEU A 136 0.84 -25.82 -9.20
C LEU A 136 -0.05 -24.66 -9.67
N SER A 137 -1.38 -24.82 -9.52
CA SER A 137 -2.34 -23.77 -9.82
C SER A 137 -2.29 -22.62 -8.81
N GLU A 138 -2.05 -22.94 -7.54
CA GLU A 138 -2.01 -22.03 -6.41
C GLU A 138 -0.90 -22.43 -5.44
N ILE A 139 -0.38 -21.47 -4.69
CA ILE A 139 0.64 -21.68 -3.67
C ILE A 139 0.03 -21.34 -2.32
N ILE A 140 -0.42 -22.37 -1.59
CA ILE A 140 -1.00 -22.25 -0.25
C ILE A 140 -0.26 -23.20 0.67
N SER A 141 0.36 -22.68 1.73
CA SER A 141 1.18 -23.46 2.69
C SER A 141 2.25 -24.34 2.00
N TYR A 142 2.86 -23.82 0.94
CA TYR A 142 3.87 -24.54 0.16
C TYR A 142 5.22 -24.50 0.89
N PRO A 143 5.91 -25.65 1.07
CA PRO A 143 7.21 -25.67 1.73
C PRO A 143 8.27 -25.00 0.85
N LEU A 144 8.99 -24.03 1.42
CA LEU A 144 10.14 -23.35 0.83
C LEU A 144 11.33 -23.46 1.76
N GLU A 145 12.45 -23.92 1.23
CA GLU A 145 13.70 -24.06 1.97
C GLU A 145 14.62 -22.89 1.61
N ILE A 146 14.99 -22.10 2.62
CA ILE A 146 15.91 -20.96 2.48
C ILE A 146 17.06 -21.20 3.44
N GLU A 147 18.22 -21.54 2.89
CA GLU A 147 19.40 -21.99 3.66
C GLU A 147 19.03 -23.17 4.59
N ASN A 148 19.14 -22.96 5.91
CA ASN A 148 18.82 -23.99 6.91
C ASN A 148 17.39 -23.86 7.48
N ASN A 149 16.57 -22.93 6.95
CA ASN A 149 15.22 -22.68 7.44
C ASN A 149 14.19 -23.24 6.48
N LYS A 150 13.14 -23.86 7.03
CA LYS A 150 11.97 -24.32 6.28
C LYS A 150 10.77 -23.42 6.60
N PHE A 151 10.22 -22.81 5.58
CA PHE A 151 9.03 -21.95 5.68
C PHE A 151 7.87 -22.56 4.90
N ASN A 152 6.65 -22.30 5.36
CA ASN A 152 5.46 -22.52 4.54
C ASN A 152 5.00 -21.18 3.99
N ILE A 153 5.01 -21.05 2.66
CA ILE A 153 4.65 -19.81 1.98
C ILE A 153 3.26 -19.90 1.37
N THR A 154 2.57 -18.76 1.33
CA THR A 154 1.31 -18.59 0.57
C THR A 154 1.48 -17.38 -0.33
N CYS A 155 1.23 -17.56 -1.65
CA CYS A 155 1.41 -16.49 -2.62
C CYS A 155 0.05 -15.90 -3.01
N VAL A 156 -0.04 -14.56 -2.98
CA VAL A 156 -1.24 -13.79 -3.35
C VAL A 156 -0.80 -12.58 -4.18
N SER A 157 -1.57 -12.20 -5.19
CA SER A 157 -1.39 -10.91 -5.84
C SER A 157 -2.57 -9.98 -5.56
N MET A 158 -2.25 -8.74 -5.20
CA MET A 158 -3.21 -7.62 -5.11
C MET A 158 -2.97 -6.59 -6.23
N GLY A 159 -2.52 -7.08 -7.40
CA GLY A 159 -2.01 -6.30 -8.53
C GLY A 159 -0.48 -6.33 -8.61
N ASN A 160 0.18 -6.65 -7.50
CA ASN A 160 1.60 -6.91 -7.36
C ASN A 160 1.81 -8.21 -6.55
N PRO A 161 2.93 -8.94 -6.73
CA PRO A 161 3.16 -10.23 -6.10
C PRO A 161 3.53 -10.10 -4.62
N HIS A 162 2.92 -10.96 -3.79
CA HIS A 162 3.18 -11.08 -2.35
C HIS A 162 3.41 -12.54 -1.97
N THR A 163 4.40 -12.78 -1.12
CA THR A 163 4.74 -14.07 -0.52
C THR A 163 4.60 -13.95 0.99
N VAL A 164 3.58 -14.59 1.55
CA VAL A 164 3.25 -14.49 2.98
C VAL A 164 3.80 -15.70 3.73
N ILE A 165 4.49 -15.44 4.84
CA ILE A 165 5.08 -16.41 5.75
C ILE A 165 4.53 -16.20 7.14
N PHE A 166 3.98 -17.25 7.75
CA PHE A 166 3.54 -17.21 9.14
C PHE A 166 4.65 -17.65 10.06
N LEU A 167 5.02 -16.77 10.99
CA LEU A 167 6.06 -17.01 11.99
C LEU A 167 5.47 -16.91 13.40
N ASN A 168 6.00 -17.69 14.31
CA ASN A 168 5.87 -17.44 15.74
C ASN A 168 7.12 -16.69 16.18
N GLU A 169 6.96 -15.57 16.92
CA GLU A 169 8.09 -14.77 17.44
C GLU A 169 9.01 -14.27 16.30
N MET A 170 8.51 -13.37 15.45
CA MET A 170 9.24 -12.79 14.31
C MET A 170 10.64 -12.29 14.66
N GLU A 171 10.86 -11.85 15.90
CA GLU A 171 12.13 -11.31 16.42
C GLU A 171 13.27 -12.31 16.43
N ARG A 172 12.97 -13.61 16.31
CA ARG A 172 13.98 -14.67 16.23
C ARG A 172 14.64 -14.81 14.86
N TYR A 173 14.11 -14.12 13.86
CA TYR A 173 14.55 -14.24 12.47
C TYR A 173 15.19 -12.95 11.98
N ASP A 174 16.27 -13.07 11.22
CA ASP A 174 16.80 -11.96 10.41
C ASP A 174 15.91 -11.77 9.18
N LEU A 175 14.84 -10.97 9.35
CA LEU A 175 13.85 -10.76 8.30
C LEU A 175 14.43 -10.02 7.08
N HIS A 176 15.47 -9.19 7.28
CA HIS A 176 16.13 -8.51 6.17
C HIS A 176 16.89 -9.50 5.28
N HIS A 177 17.65 -10.40 5.89
CA HIS A 177 18.39 -11.43 5.16
C HIS A 177 17.43 -12.39 4.46
N ILE A 178 16.46 -12.93 5.19
CA ILE A 178 15.46 -13.89 4.66
C ILE A 178 14.61 -13.24 3.57
N GLY A 179 14.16 -12.00 3.77
CA GLY A 179 13.36 -11.27 2.80
C GLY A 179 14.09 -11.05 1.48
N ALA A 180 15.38 -10.67 1.54
CA ALA A 180 16.21 -10.48 0.36
C ALA A 180 16.43 -11.80 -0.41
N LEU A 181 16.65 -12.92 0.30
CA LEU A 181 16.82 -14.22 -0.33
C LEU A 181 15.53 -14.70 -1.02
N ILE A 182 14.37 -14.51 -0.38
CA ILE A 182 13.09 -14.91 -0.96
C ILE A 182 12.71 -14.01 -2.13
N GLU A 183 12.91 -12.69 -2.04
CA GLU A 183 12.66 -11.76 -3.14
C GLU A 183 13.34 -12.23 -4.44
N HIS A 184 14.57 -12.73 -4.33
CA HIS A 184 15.40 -13.14 -5.47
C HIS A 184 15.38 -14.67 -5.75
N HIS A 185 14.53 -15.42 -5.06
CA HIS A 185 14.44 -16.87 -5.24
C HIS A 185 13.92 -17.22 -6.64
N GLU A 186 14.39 -18.35 -7.21
CA GLU A 186 14.04 -18.82 -8.56
C GLU A 186 12.54 -19.05 -8.80
N LEU A 187 11.76 -19.28 -7.73
CA LEU A 187 10.31 -19.34 -7.80
C LEU A 187 9.69 -18.00 -8.24
N PHE A 188 10.38 -16.87 -8.07
CA PHE A 188 9.83 -15.53 -8.32
C PHE A 188 10.60 -14.81 -9.43
N PRO A 189 10.35 -15.16 -10.73
CA PRO A 189 11.11 -14.61 -11.86
C PRO A 189 10.95 -13.09 -12.05
N LYS A 190 9.89 -12.50 -11.46
CA LYS A 190 9.67 -11.05 -11.42
C LYS A 190 9.84 -10.48 -10.02
N ARG A 191 10.52 -11.22 -9.12
CA ARG A 191 10.64 -10.93 -7.68
C ARG A 191 9.28 -10.86 -6.99
N THR A 192 9.28 -10.72 -5.66
CA THR A 192 8.07 -10.67 -4.84
C THR A 192 8.30 -9.75 -3.64
N ASN A 193 7.22 -9.19 -3.09
CA ASN A 193 7.22 -8.66 -1.73
C ASN A 193 7.11 -9.85 -0.77
N VAL A 194 7.70 -9.74 0.40
CA VAL A 194 7.70 -10.81 1.41
C VAL A 194 7.11 -10.28 2.70
N GLU A 195 5.97 -10.84 3.09
CA GLU A 195 5.27 -10.49 4.32
C GLU A 195 5.54 -11.55 5.39
N PHE A 196 6.09 -11.11 6.51
CA PHE A 196 6.26 -11.90 7.72
C PHE A 196 5.11 -11.59 8.66
N VAL A 197 4.31 -12.60 8.99
CA VAL A 197 3.05 -12.43 9.72
C VAL A 197 3.05 -13.28 10.98
N GLU A 198 2.73 -12.67 12.10
CA GLU A 198 2.46 -13.32 13.38
C GLU A 198 0.96 -13.22 13.69
N ILE A 199 0.34 -14.34 14.00
CA ILE A 199 -1.09 -14.41 14.35
C ILE A 199 -1.20 -14.15 15.86
N LEU A 200 -1.70 -12.98 16.23
CA LEU A 200 -1.95 -12.63 17.63
C LEU A 200 -3.29 -13.19 18.11
N SER A 201 -4.30 -13.12 17.23
CA SER A 201 -5.62 -13.74 17.39
C SER A 201 -6.27 -13.85 15.99
N PRO A 202 -7.42 -14.53 15.83
CA PRO A 202 -8.09 -14.62 14.53
C PRO A 202 -8.47 -13.28 13.89
N ASP A 203 -8.54 -12.20 14.67
CA ASP A 203 -8.91 -10.84 14.25
C ASP A 203 -7.78 -9.80 14.45
N HIS A 204 -6.60 -10.22 14.91
CA HIS A 204 -5.40 -9.38 15.07
C HIS A 204 -4.14 -10.09 14.57
N LEU A 205 -3.49 -9.49 13.56
CA LEU A 205 -2.25 -9.98 12.98
C LEU A 205 -1.17 -8.90 13.10
N LYS A 206 0.06 -9.29 13.36
CA LYS A 206 1.24 -8.41 13.31
C LYS A 206 2.00 -8.70 12.03
N MET A 207 2.43 -7.67 11.29
CA MET A 207 3.09 -7.83 9.99
C MET A 207 4.34 -6.94 9.90
N ARG A 208 5.41 -7.51 9.35
CA ARG A 208 6.56 -6.80 8.79
C ARG A 208 6.70 -7.17 7.34
N VAL A 209 7.21 -6.27 6.52
CA VAL A 209 7.31 -6.47 5.08
C VAL A 209 8.69 -6.10 4.54
N TRP A 210 9.20 -6.96 3.69
CA TRP A 210 10.31 -6.67 2.78
C TRP A 210 9.72 -6.39 1.40
N GLU A 211 9.72 -5.13 0.99
CA GLU A 211 9.16 -4.73 -0.30
C GLU A 211 10.15 -4.94 -1.44
N ARG A 212 9.65 -5.44 -2.54
CA ARG A 212 10.39 -5.72 -3.79
C ARG A 212 11.14 -4.48 -4.28
N GLY A 213 12.47 -4.58 -4.30
CA GLY A 213 13.36 -3.51 -4.78
C GLY A 213 13.59 -2.36 -3.81
N THR A 214 12.96 -2.38 -2.63
CA THR A 214 13.04 -1.29 -1.64
C THR A 214 13.62 -1.76 -0.30
N GLY A 215 13.34 -3.00 0.10
CA GLY A 215 13.68 -3.51 1.41
C GLY A 215 12.57 -3.33 2.44
N GLU A 216 12.89 -3.35 3.73
CA GLU A 216 11.88 -3.19 4.77
C GLU A 216 11.31 -1.77 4.78
N THR A 217 9.98 -1.68 4.81
CA THR A 217 9.23 -0.43 4.91
C THR A 217 8.29 -0.43 6.12
N LEU A 218 7.80 0.75 6.50
CA LEU A 218 6.91 0.90 7.64
C LEU A 218 5.52 0.32 7.39
N ALA A 219 5.05 0.30 6.13
CA ALA A 219 3.73 -0.22 5.77
C ALA A 219 3.59 -0.49 4.28
N CYS A 220 3.07 -1.66 3.94
CA CYS A 220 2.62 -2.04 2.60
C CYS A 220 1.13 -2.36 2.62
N GLY A 221 0.30 -1.53 1.98
CA GLY A 221 -1.16 -1.71 1.97
C GLY A 221 -1.60 -2.97 1.22
N THR A 222 -1.01 -3.25 0.05
CA THR A 222 -1.26 -4.49 -0.71
C THR A 222 -0.74 -5.73 0.02
N GLY A 223 0.40 -5.61 0.71
CA GLY A 223 0.94 -6.66 1.55
C GLY A 223 0.04 -6.99 2.74
N ALA A 224 -0.56 -5.98 3.37
CA ALA A 224 -1.55 -6.19 4.44
C ALA A 224 -2.79 -6.94 3.92
N CYS A 225 -3.29 -6.56 2.73
CA CYS A 225 -4.39 -7.26 2.08
C CYS A 225 -4.03 -8.73 1.76
N ALA A 226 -2.88 -8.96 1.15
CA ALA A 226 -2.38 -10.29 0.84
C ALA A 226 -2.18 -11.15 2.09
N SER A 227 -1.70 -10.56 3.18
CA SER A 227 -1.49 -11.23 4.47
C SER A 227 -2.80 -11.72 5.09
N LEU A 228 -3.87 -10.90 5.07
CA LEU A 228 -5.18 -11.37 5.53
C LEU A 228 -5.72 -12.49 4.65
N VAL A 229 -5.68 -12.33 3.32
CA VAL A 229 -6.15 -13.36 2.38
C VAL A 229 -5.40 -14.67 2.63
N ALA A 230 -4.07 -14.64 2.74
CA ALA A 230 -3.26 -15.81 3.05
C ALA A 230 -3.63 -16.43 4.41
N ALA A 231 -3.87 -15.61 5.44
CA ALA A 231 -4.24 -16.10 6.77
C ALA A 231 -5.61 -16.80 6.76
N VAL A 232 -6.58 -16.26 6.03
CA VAL A 232 -7.90 -16.90 5.84
C VAL A 232 -7.78 -18.22 5.10
N LEU A 233 -7.02 -18.27 3.99
CA LEU A 233 -6.80 -19.49 3.21
C LEU A 233 -6.13 -20.60 4.02
N ASN A 234 -5.31 -20.25 5.01
CA ASN A 234 -4.66 -21.19 5.92
C ASN A 234 -5.47 -21.45 7.19
N GLY A 235 -6.70 -20.96 7.32
CA GLY A 235 -7.56 -21.17 8.50
C GLY A 235 -7.03 -20.51 9.77
N LYS A 236 -6.21 -19.46 9.66
CA LYS A 236 -5.53 -18.79 10.77
C LYS A 236 -6.20 -17.49 11.21
N ALA A 237 -7.04 -16.90 10.39
CA ALA A 237 -7.72 -15.64 10.69
C ALA A 237 -9.16 -15.61 10.17
N ASN A 238 -9.96 -14.71 10.74
CA ASN A 238 -11.25 -14.31 10.23
C ASN A 238 -11.11 -13.51 8.93
N ARG A 239 -12.18 -13.43 8.12
CA ARG A 239 -12.20 -12.59 6.90
C ARG A 239 -12.09 -11.09 7.16
N LYS A 240 -12.11 -10.67 8.42
CA LYS A 240 -11.89 -9.29 8.86
C LYS A 240 -10.95 -9.29 10.06
N ALA A 241 -9.86 -8.54 9.94
CA ALA A 241 -8.85 -8.44 10.98
C ALA A 241 -8.14 -7.09 10.94
N VAL A 242 -7.55 -6.72 12.08
CA VAL A 242 -6.62 -5.61 12.21
C VAL A 242 -5.21 -6.12 11.96
N LEU A 243 -4.51 -5.50 11.03
CA LEU A 243 -3.09 -5.74 10.79
C LEU A 243 -2.27 -4.63 11.46
N HIS A 244 -1.43 -5.03 12.39
CA HIS A 244 -0.48 -4.18 13.09
C HIS A 244 0.82 -4.14 12.30
N LEU A 245 1.11 -2.99 11.67
CA LEU A 245 2.34 -2.72 10.93
C LEU A 245 3.25 -1.79 11.74
N LEU A 246 4.50 -1.65 11.35
CA LEU A 246 5.44 -0.72 12.00
C LEU A 246 4.94 0.74 11.95
N GLY A 247 4.30 1.12 10.86
CA GLY A 247 3.81 2.49 10.65
C GLY A 247 2.39 2.76 11.15
N GLY A 248 1.66 1.75 11.63
CA GLY A 248 0.28 1.90 12.13
C GLY A 248 -0.62 0.71 11.81
N ASN A 249 -1.89 0.84 12.15
CA ASN A 249 -2.86 -0.23 11.99
C ASN A 249 -3.70 -0.04 10.72
N LEU A 250 -4.01 -1.16 10.07
CA LEU A 250 -4.96 -1.24 8.97
C LEU A 250 -6.04 -2.27 9.29
N ASP A 251 -7.32 -1.89 9.13
CA ASP A 251 -8.42 -2.87 9.13
C ASP A 251 -8.55 -3.41 7.71
N ILE A 252 -8.42 -4.71 7.57
CA ILE A 252 -8.58 -5.40 6.29
C ILE A 252 -9.80 -6.31 6.36
N GLU A 253 -10.61 -6.29 5.31
CA GLU A 253 -11.75 -7.18 5.15
C GLU A 253 -11.70 -7.85 3.78
N TRP A 254 -11.64 -9.17 3.74
CA TRP A 254 -11.90 -9.96 2.54
C TRP A 254 -13.38 -10.35 2.51
N ASN A 255 -14.16 -9.55 1.80
CA ASN A 255 -15.61 -9.63 1.83
C ASN A 255 -16.13 -10.90 1.13
N GLU A 256 -16.93 -11.68 1.86
CA GLU A 256 -17.42 -12.98 1.43
C GLU A 256 -18.45 -12.90 0.28
N LYS A 257 -19.17 -11.77 0.17
CA LYS A 257 -20.27 -11.64 -0.81
C LYS A 257 -19.79 -11.30 -2.21
N ASN A 258 -18.71 -10.51 -2.33
CA ASN A 258 -18.22 -9.99 -3.60
C ASN A 258 -16.75 -10.33 -3.89
N ASP A 259 -16.12 -11.09 -2.98
CA ASP A 259 -14.73 -11.55 -3.08
C ASP A 259 -13.69 -10.39 -3.18
N ARG A 260 -14.08 -9.17 -2.77
CA ARG A 260 -13.20 -8.00 -2.81
C ARG A 260 -12.53 -7.79 -1.47
N VAL A 261 -11.32 -7.25 -1.53
CA VAL A 261 -10.55 -6.87 -0.32
C VAL A 261 -10.69 -5.37 -0.11
N TYR A 262 -11.12 -5.00 1.09
CA TYR A 262 -11.23 -3.61 1.53
C TYR A 262 -10.16 -3.31 2.56
N MET A 263 -9.47 -2.19 2.39
CA MET A 263 -8.44 -1.72 3.32
C MET A 263 -8.87 -0.39 3.91
N THR A 264 -9.05 -0.34 5.22
CA THR A 264 -9.44 0.86 5.96
C THR A 264 -8.32 1.30 6.88
N GLY A 265 -7.97 2.57 6.85
CA GLY A 265 -6.96 3.13 7.72
C GLY A 265 -7.07 4.64 7.86
N GLU A 266 -6.28 5.18 8.74
CA GLU A 266 -6.16 6.62 8.94
C GLU A 266 -5.46 7.29 7.76
N ALA A 267 -5.73 8.56 7.59
CA ALA A 267 -5.00 9.50 6.75
C ALA A 267 -4.76 10.76 7.56
N VAL A 268 -3.53 11.21 7.65
CA VAL A 268 -3.14 12.30 8.54
C VAL A 268 -2.50 13.44 7.74
N THR A 269 -3.04 14.64 7.90
CA THR A 269 -2.36 15.87 7.48
C THR A 269 -1.29 16.20 8.51
N VAL A 270 -0.04 16.28 8.10
CA VAL A 270 1.09 16.58 8.99
C VAL A 270 1.28 18.09 9.08
N PHE A 271 1.41 18.75 7.93
CA PHE A 271 1.47 20.22 7.82
C PHE A 271 1.18 20.68 6.40
N GLU A 272 1.00 21.98 6.25
CA GLU A 272 0.83 22.69 4.98
C GLU A 272 1.92 23.72 4.81
N GLY A 273 2.27 24.01 3.56
CA GLY A 273 3.32 24.99 3.28
C GLY A 273 3.30 25.52 1.86
N GLU A 274 4.24 26.40 1.60
CA GLU A 274 4.49 26.96 0.27
C GLU A 274 5.91 26.61 -0.19
N TRP A 275 6.01 26.07 -1.39
CA TRP A 275 7.26 25.77 -2.06
C TRP A 275 7.64 26.87 -3.04
N ASN A 276 8.83 27.46 -2.87
CA ASN A 276 9.37 28.44 -3.80
C ASN A 276 10.21 27.73 -4.87
N ASN A 277 9.80 27.84 -6.14
CA ASN A 277 10.49 27.22 -7.27
C ASN A 277 11.88 27.82 -7.59
N ASN A 278 12.32 28.81 -6.85
CA ASN A 278 13.52 29.61 -7.15
C ASN A 278 14.84 29.05 -6.60
N ILE A 279 14.88 27.76 -6.30
CA ILE A 279 16.11 27.06 -5.87
C ILE A 279 16.48 26.01 -6.90
#